data_e78a1ac2ddfbccfca30056cc74999b02
#
_entry.id   e78a1ac2ddfbccfca30056cc74999b02
#
_cell.length_a   1.000
_cell.length_b   1.000
_cell.length_c   1.000
_cell.angle_alpha   90.00
_cell.angle_beta   90.00
_cell.angle_gamma   90.00
#
_symmetry.space_group_name_H-M   'P 1'
#
loop_
_entity.id
_entity.type
_entity.pdbx_description
1 polymer ?
#
loop_
_entity_poly.entity_id
_entity_poly.type
_entity_poly.pdbx_seq_one_letter_code
_entity_poly.pdbx_strand_id
1 'polypeptide(L)'
;KLTVVCPTEHLKGQWASSAARFGIHIDPDFTNAQGVAGSHFDGVAVTYAQIGSNPAVHAARTRAYRTLVILDEIHHAGDSLSWGDGVREAFTDATRRLALTGTPFRSDTSPIPFVTYEEDEEGIRRSRADYTYGYGDALKDNVVRPVLFMSYSGQMAWRTNAGDEVSARLGEP
;
A
#
# COMPACT_ATOMS: atom_id res chain seq x y z
N LYS A 1 -8.86 -8.33 18.19
CA LYS A 1 -9.64 -7.66 17.14
C LYS A 1 -8.78 -7.42 15.90
N LEU A 2 -9.42 -7.20 14.74
CA LEU A 2 -8.76 -6.91 13.47
C LEU A 2 -9.01 -5.45 13.07
N THR A 3 -7.99 -4.81 12.52
CA THR A 3 -8.13 -3.53 11.81
C THR A 3 -7.46 -3.67 10.46
N VAL A 4 -8.20 -3.42 9.38
CA VAL A 4 -7.66 -3.36 8.03
C VAL A 4 -7.62 -1.90 7.59
N VAL A 5 -6.47 -1.43 7.14
CA VAL A 5 -6.28 -0.08 6.63
C VAL A 5 -6.05 -0.16 5.13
N CYS A 6 -6.89 0.51 4.36
CA CYS A 6 -6.90 0.49 2.90
C CYS A 6 -6.65 1.88 2.31
N PRO A 7 -6.12 2.00 1.09
CA PRO A 7 -5.96 3.29 0.42
C PRO A 7 -7.29 3.95 0.04
N THR A 8 -8.33 3.18 -0.27
CA THR A 8 -9.61 3.72 -0.77
C THR A 8 -10.82 3.10 -0.08
N GLU A 9 -11.94 3.83 -0.07
CA GLU A 9 -13.23 3.36 0.47
C GLU A 9 -13.71 2.07 -0.20
N HIS A 10 -13.53 1.93 -1.51
CA HIS A 10 -13.94 0.75 -2.24
C HIS A 10 -13.28 -0.54 -1.74
N LEU A 11 -12.01 -0.48 -1.37
CA LEU A 11 -11.26 -1.63 -0.88
C LEU A 11 -11.74 -2.11 0.50
N LYS A 12 -12.36 -1.27 1.31
CA LYS A 12 -12.96 -1.67 2.60
C LYS A 12 -14.00 -2.78 2.40
N GLY A 13 -14.90 -2.59 1.43
CA GLY A 13 -15.91 -3.59 1.08
C GLY A 13 -15.33 -4.88 0.51
N GLN A 14 -14.27 -4.79 -0.30
CA GLN A 14 -13.59 -5.98 -0.83
C GLN A 14 -12.92 -6.79 0.28
N TRP A 15 -12.24 -6.14 1.22
CA TRP A 15 -11.65 -6.78 2.39
C TRP A 15 -12.71 -7.45 3.26
N ALA A 16 -13.83 -6.75 3.56
CA ALA A 16 -14.93 -7.31 4.33
C ALA A 16 -15.53 -8.55 3.65
N SER A 17 -15.79 -8.47 2.33
CA SER A 17 -16.32 -9.59 1.56
C SER A 17 -15.36 -10.79 1.51
N SER A 18 -14.07 -10.54 1.36
CA SER A 18 -13.05 -11.59 1.33
C SER A 18 -12.89 -12.26 2.69
N ALA A 19 -12.86 -11.49 3.77
CA ALA A 19 -12.75 -11.99 5.14
C ALA A 19 -13.97 -12.84 5.54
N ALA A 20 -15.17 -12.42 5.11
CA ALA A 20 -16.41 -13.13 5.40
C ALA A 20 -16.44 -14.58 4.86
N ARG A 21 -15.72 -14.86 3.76
CA ARG A 21 -15.56 -16.23 3.23
C ARG A 21 -14.85 -17.18 4.21
N PHE A 22 -14.10 -16.63 5.15
CA PHE A 22 -13.38 -17.35 6.20
C PHE A 22 -14.04 -17.20 7.57
N GLY A 23 -15.29 -16.68 7.63
CA GLY A 23 -16.03 -16.49 8.88
C GLY A 23 -15.54 -15.31 9.72
N ILE A 24 -14.77 -14.37 9.13
CA ILE A 24 -14.29 -13.16 9.81
C ILE A 24 -15.16 -11.98 9.36
N HIS A 25 -15.85 -11.37 10.31
CA HIS A 25 -16.77 -10.27 10.03
C HIS A 25 -16.11 -8.92 10.33
N ILE A 26 -15.85 -8.16 9.26
CA ILE A 26 -15.22 -6.83 9.31
C ILE A 26 -16.29 -5.78 8.96
N ASP A 27 -16.41 -4.74 9.79
CA ASP A 27 -17.27 -3.58 9.52
C ASP A 27 -16.61 -2.64 8.51
N PRO A 28 -17.08 -2.56 7.25
CA PRO A 28 -16.55 -1.64 6.25
C PRO A 28 -17.10 -0.22 6.39
N ASP A 29 -18.20 -0.04 7.13
CA ASP A 29 -18.90 1.23 7.28
C ASP A 29 -18.50 1.99 8.56
N PHE A 30 -17.52 1.44 9.29
CA PHE A 30 -17.01 2.07 10.51
C PHE A 30 -16.52 3.49 10.24
N THR A 31 -16.94 4.44 11.09
CA THR A 31 -16.53 5.84 11.07
C THR A 31 -15.85 6.24 12.38
N ASN A 32 -14.99 7.27 12.33
CA ASN A 32 -14.32 7.80 13.52
C ASN A 32 -15.31 8.31 14.57
N ALA A 33 -16.49 8.80 14.16
CA ALA A 33 -17.52 9.29 15.07
C ALA A 33 -18.14 8.18 15.94
N GLN A 34 -18.18 6.94 15.45
CA GLN A 34 -18.70 5.80 16.21
C GLN A 34 -17.78 5.38 17.35
N GLY A 35 -16.46 5.54 17.18
CA GLY A 35 -15.45 5.16 18.17
C GLY A 35 -15.35 3.64 18.42
N VAL A 36 -16.45 2.93 18.48
CA VAL A 36 -16.54 1.49 18.75
C VAL A 36 -17.36 0.79 17.66
N ALA A 37 -16.84 -0.32 17.14
CA ALA A 37 -17.58 -1.17 16.20
C ALA A 37 -18.64 -2.01 16.93
N GLY A 38 -19.68 -2.43 16.22
CA GLY A 38 -20.69 -3.35 16.75
C GLY A 38 -20.04 -4.64 17.30
N SER A 39 -20.61 -5.18 18.37
CA SER A 39 -20.04 -6.34 19.08
C SER A 39 -19.93 -7.60 18.23
N HIS A 40 -20.76 -7.71 17.20
CA HIS A 40 -20.78 -8.84 16.26
C HIS A 40 -19.66 -8.80 15.22
N PHE A 41 -18.93 -7.68 15.10
CA PHE A 41 -17.78 -7.60 14.22
C PHE A 41 -16.49 -8.06 14.91
N ASP A 42 -15.67 -8.79 14.17
CA ASP A 42 -14.32 -9.18 14.58
C ASP A 42 -13.35 -8.01 14.43
N GLY A 43 -13.66 -7.08 13.55
CA GLY A 43 -12.82 -5.93 13.24
C GLY A 43 -13.50 -4.85 12.42
N VAL A 44 -12.68 -3.92 11.92
CA VAL A 44 -13.10 -2.81 11.06
C VAL A 44 -12.18 -2.68 9.85
N ALA A 45 -12.72 -2.16 8.74
CA ALA A 45 -11.93 -1.65 7.63
C ALA A 45 -12.03 -0.12 7.59
N VAL A 46 -10.88 0.53 7.46
CA VAL A 46 -10.74 2.00 7.47
C VAL A 46 -9.78 2.45 6.39
N THR A 47 -9.78 3.74 6.07
CA THR A 47 -8.81 4.30 5.12
C THR A 47 -7.66 5.02 5.85
N TYR A 48 -6.52 5.20 5.13
CA TYR A 48 -5.41 6.03 5.64
C TYR A 48 -5.87 7.46 5.95
N ALA A 49 -6.78 8.02 5.16
CA ALA A 49 -7.38 9.32 5.42
C ALA A 49 -8.18 9.36 6.73
N GLN A 50 -8.97 8.29 7.03
CA GLN A 50 -9.67 8.18 8.31
C GLN A 50 -8.69 8.13 9.49
N ILE A 51 -7.61 7.35 9.38
CA ILE A 51 -6.56 7.31 10.40
C ILE A 51 -5.94 8.69 10.60
N GLY A 52 -5.51 9.35 9.51
CA GLY A 52 -4.89 10.67 9.58
C GLY A 52 -5.79 11.76 10.15
N SER A 53 -7.12 11.65 9.96
CA SER A 53 -8.08 12.64 10.49
C SER A 53 -8.30 12.52 12.00
N ASN A 54 -8.18 11.33 12.58
CA ASN A 54 -8.32 11.13 14.04
C ASN A 54 -7.58 9.86 14.50
N PRO A 55 -6.24 9.88 14.57
CA PRO A 55 -5.44 8.72 14.97
C PRO A 55 -5.72 8.26 16.41
N ALA A 56 -6.11 9.18 17.31
CA ALA A 56 -6.36 8.88 18.71
C ALA A 56 -7.49 7.85 18.92
N VAL A 57 -8.55 7.89 18.11
CA VAL A 57 -9.64 6.91 18.15
C VAL A 57 -9.09 5.51 17.85
N HIS A 58 -8.26 5.38 16.83
CA HIS A 58 -7.67 4.11 16.44
C HIS A 58 -6.62 3.63 17.42
N ALA A 59 -5.82 4.53 18.01
CA ALA A 59 -4.90 4.21 19.09
C ALA A 59 -5.63 3.67 20.33
N ALA A 60 -6.73 4.31 20.73
CA ALA A 60 -7.55 3.84 21.84
C ALA A 60 -8.10 2.42 21.59
N ARG A 61 -8.62 2.15 20.39
CA ARG A 61 -9.08 0.81 19.99
C ARG A 61 -7.95 -0.22 19.98
N THR A 62 -6.79 0.15 19.48
CA THR A 62 -5.59 -0.71 19.43
C THR A 62 -5.15 -1.14 20.83
N ARG A 63 -5.17 -0.20 21.80
CA ARG A 63 -4.83 -0.47 23.20
C ARG A 63 -5.92 -1.27 23.96
N ALA A 64 -7.19 -1.07 23.60
CA ALA A 64 -8.32 -1.75 24.29
C ALA A 64 -8.36 -3.26 24.01
N TYR A 65 -7.73 -3.74 22.93
CA TYR A 65 -7.80 -5.15 22.53
C TYR A 65 -6.42 -5.67 22.06
N ARG A 66 -6.26 -6.99 22.11
CA ARG A 66 -5.17 -7.63 21.32
C ARG A 66 -5.53 -7.51 19.85
N THR A 67 -4.81 -6.62 19.17
CA THR A 67 -5.16 -6.21 17.80
C THR A 67 -4.10 -6.70 16.80
N LEU A 68 -4.58 -7.33 15.70
CA LEU A 68 -3.86 -7.47 14.45
C LEU A 68 -4.24 -6.29 13.55
N VAL A 69 -3.25 -5.60 13.03
CA VAL A 69 -3.45 -4.55 12.02
C VAL A 69 -2.90 -5.02 10.69
N ILE A 70 -3.69 -4.95 9.63
CA ILE A 70 -3.27 -5.16 8.24
C ILE A 70 -3.23 -3.79 7.57
N LEU A 71 -2.07 -3.43 7.05
CA LEU A 71 -1.80 -2.17 6.37
C LEU A 71 -1.65 -2.47 4.88
N ASP A 72 -2.74 -2.39 4.15
CA ASP A 72 -2.80 -2.71 2.73
C ASP A 72 -2.23 -1.54 1.91
N GLU A 73 -1.33 -1.85 0.98
CA GLU A 73 -0.58 -0.86 0.19
C GLU A 73 0.02 0.26 1.08
N ILE A 74 0.80 -0.15 2.07
CA ILE A 74 1.28 0.75 3.13
C ILE A 74 2.09 1.96 2.62
N HIS A 75 2.59 1.93 1.40
CA HIS A 75 3.27 3.08 0.80
C HIS A 75 2.35 4.31 0.71
N HIS A 76 1.02 4.13 0.63
CA HIS A 76 0.04 5.22 0.71
C HIS A 76 -0.02 5.93 2.08
N ALA A 77 0.48 5.30 3.14
CA ALA A 77 0.61 6.00 4.43
C ALA A 77 1.52 7.22 4.36
N GLY A 78 2.24 7.37 3.28
CA GLY A 78 3.12 8.50 3.04
C GLY A 78 2.60 9.55 2.07
N ASP A 79 1.43 9.39 1.48
CA ASP A 79 0.85 10.35 0.52
C ASP A 79 0.60 11.72 1.17
N SER A 80 0.41 11.76 2.49
CA SER A 80 0.42 12.96 3.30
C SER A 80 1.33 12.77 4.52
N LEU A 81 2.12 13.77 4.87
CA LEU A 81 2.98 13.73 6.08
C LEU A 81 2.18 13.38 7.33
N SER A 82 0.95 13.90 7.45
CA SER A 82 0.05 13.62 8.57
C SER A 82 -0.44 12.16 8.64
N TRP A 83 -0.51 11.46 7.52
CA TRP A 83 -0.98 10.07 7.50
C TRP A 83 0.06 9.12 8.07
N GLY A 84 1.33 9.33 7.75
CA GLY A 84 2.43 8.53 8.29
C GLY A 84 2.51 8.59 9.81
N ASP A 85 2.45 9.80 10.36
CA ASP A 85 2.46 10.02 11.80
C ASP A 85 1.18 9.49 12.45
N GLY A 86 0.01 9.70 11.83
CA GLY A 86 -1.26 9.15 12.30
C GLY A 86 -1.26 7.62 12.33
N VAL A 87 -0.70 6.94 11.34
CA VAL A 87 -0.55 5.49 11.30
C VAL A 87 0.38 4.99 12.41
N ARG A 88 1.49 5.69 12.68
CA ARG A 88 2.39 5.36 13.81
C ARG A 88 1.66 5.51 15.13
N GLU A 89 1.01 6.65 15.38
CA GLU A 89 0.25 6.91 16.60
C GLU A 89 -0.83 5.85 16.82
N ALA A 90 -1.61 5.54 15.78
CA ALA A 90 -2.73 4.61 15.86
C ALA A 90 -2.31 3.18 16.20
N PHE A 91 -1.16 2.71 15.68
CA PHE A 91 -0.84 1.29 15.63
C PHE A 91 0.50 0.89 16.26
N THR A 92 1.22 1.79 16.92
CA THR A 92 2.46 1.44 17.66
C THR A 92 2.19 0.34 18.69
N ASP A 93 1.07 0.38 19.39
CA ASP A 93 0.68 -0.57 20.44
C ASP A 93 -0.02 -1.84 19.90
N ALA A 94 -0.10 -2.03 18.59
CA ALA A 94 -0.71 -3.22 18.01
C ALA A 94 0.08 -4.48 18.38
N THR A 95 -0.64 -5.56 18.74
CA THR A 95 -0.02 -6.85 19.07
C THR A 95 0.73 -7.44 17.88
N ARG A 96 0.16 -7.29 16.67
CA ARG A 96 0.78 -7.68 15.40
C ARG A 96 0.44 -6.67 14.31
N ARG A 97 1.37 -6.47 13.41
CA ARG A 97 1.21 -5.66 12.20
C ARG A 97 1.61 -6.51 11.00
N LEU A 98 0.80 -6.44 9.95
CA LEU A 98 1.07 -7.01 8.63
C LEU A 98 1.06 -5.85 7.64
N ALA A 99 2.21 -5.48 7.13
CA ALA A 99 2.38 -4.45 6.11
C ALA A 99 2.49 -5.12 4.74
N LEU A 100 1.60 -4.76 3.81
CA LEU A 100 1.52 -5.29 2.46
C LEU A 100 1.82 -4.16 1.47
N THR A 101 2.71 -4.41 0.51
CA THR A 101 2.97 -3.48 -0.60
C THR A 101 3.73 -4.18 -1.72
N GLY A 102 3.40 -3.84 -2.95
CA GLY A 102 4.20 -4.21 -4.14
C GLY A 102 5.33 -3.21 -4.43
N THR A 103 5.28 -2.00 -3.82
CA THR A 103 6.23 -0.91 -4.06
C THR A 103 6.72 -0.32 -2.74
N PRO A 104 7.66 -1.00 -2.04
CA PRO A 104 8.11 -0.60 -0.69
C PRO A 104 9.05 0.61 -0.70
N PHE A 105 8.92 1.50 -1.65
CA PHE A 105 9.71 2.73 -1.81
C PHE A 105 8.81 3.87 -2.28
N ARG A 106 9.29 5.07 -2.06
CA ARG A 106 8.61 6.33 -2.39
C ARG A 106 9.50 7.17 -3.30
N SER A 107 8.89 8.10 -4.01
CA SER A 107 9.60 9.10 -4.81
C SER A 107 10.40 10.08 -3.94
N ASP A 108 9.99 10.27 -2.69
CA ASP A 108 10.75 10.99 -1.67
C ASP A 108 11.56 10.01 -0.80
N THR A 109 12.52 10.52 -0.06
CA THR A 109 13.42 9.74 0.80
C THR A 109 12.80 9.36 2.16
N SER A 110 11.55 9.73 2.40
CA SER A 110 10.88 9.50 3.68
C SER A 110 10.58 8.02 3.90
N PRO A 111 10.87 7.46 5.09
CA PRO A 111 10.61 6.06 5.37
C PRO A 111 9.11 5.80 5.51
N ILE A 112 8.64 4.72 4.89
CA ILE A 112 7.28 4.23 5.07
C ILE A 112 7.13 3.71 6.52
N PRO A 113 6.04 4.06 7.24
CA PRO A 113 5.81 3.56 8.59
C PRO A 113 5.87 2.04 8.69
N PHE A 114 6.54 1.51 9.71
CA PHE A 114 6.69 0.08 9.99
C PHE A 114 7.39 -0.75 8.91
N VAL A 115 8.00 -0.13 7.91
CA VAL A 115 8.87 -0.79 6.94
C VAL A 115 10.32 -0.61 7.39
N THR A 116 11.06 -1.71 7.43
CA THR A 116 12.49 -1.71 7.74
C THR A 116 13.30 -1.60 6.45
N TYR A 117 14.36 -0.80 6.47
CA TYR A 117 15.27 -0.63 5.35
C TYR A 117 16.70 -0.99 5.79
N GLU A 118 17.43 -1.59 4.88
CA GLU A 118 18.85 -1.91 5.02
C GLU A 118 19.60 -1.28 3.84
N GLU A 119 20.85 -0.87 4.06
CA GLU A 119 21.72 -0.43 2.98
C GLU A 119 22.55 -1.64 2.52
N ASP A 120 22.64 -1.83 1.21
CA ASP A 120 23.50 -2.85 0.63
C ASP A 120 24.96 -2.36 0.55
N GLU A 121 25.86 -3.22 0.06
CA GLU A 121 27.29 -2.93 -0.05
C GLU A 121 27.60 -1.71 -0.96
N GLU A 122 26.65 -1.35 -1.83
CA GLU A 122 26.73 -0.20 -2.73
C GLU A 122 26.12 1.08 -2.13
N GLY A 123 25.61 1.01 -0.89
CA GLY A 123 24.93 2.12 -0.20
C GLY A 123 23.49 2.33 -0.70
N ILE A 124 22.93 1.37 -1.45
CA ILE A 124 21.56 1.45 -1.95
C ILE A 124 20.62 0.96 -0.86
N ARG A 125 19.64 1.79 -0.55
CA ARG A 125 18.63 1.48 0.47
C ARG A 125 17.57 0.52 -0.08
N ARG A 126 17.46 -0.65 0.56
CA ARG A 126 16.49 -1.69 0.20
C ARG A 126 15.53 -1.96 1.34
N SER A 127 14.26 -2.21 1.04
CA SER A 127 13.30 -2.66 2.06
C SER A 127 13.57 -4.12 2.41
N ARG A 128 13.51 -4.43 3.70
CA ARG A 128 13.56 -5.80 4.20
C ARG A 128 12.14 -6.34 4.33
N ALA A 129 11.84 -7.39 3.56
CA ALA A 129 10.57 -8.11 3.64
C ALA A 129 10.74 -9.41 4.44
N ASP A 130 9.75 -9.74 5.29
CA ASP A 130 9.68 -11.06 5.94
C ASP A 130 9.27 -12.15 4.96
N TYR A 131 8.48 -11.79 3.95
CA TYR A 131 8.04 -12.66 2.87
C TYR A 131 7.88 -11.87 1.56
N THR A 132 8.29 -12.48 0.45
CA THR A 132 8.13 -11.91 -0.89
C THR A 132 7.39 -12.90 -1.79
N TYR A 133 6.26 -12.45 -2.36
CA TYR A 133 5.54 -13.13 -3.42
C TYR A 133 5.76 -12.37 -4.72
N GLY A 134 6.77 -12.78 -5.47
CA GLY A 134 7.23 -12.07 -6.66
C GLY A 134 6.44 -12.40 -7.92
N TYR A 135 6.67 -11.61 -8.98
CA TYR A 135 6.03 -11.80 -10.28
C TYR A 135 6.24 -13.22 -10.84
N GLY A 136 7.44 -13.79 -10.65
CA GLY A 136 7.75 -15.15 -11.08
C GLY A 136 6.89 -16.23 -10.39
N ASP A 137 6.60 -16.06 -9.10
CA ASP A 137 5.73 -16.96 -8.36
C ASP A 137 4.27 -16.79 -8.77
N ALA A 138 3.83 -15.55 -8.92
CA ALA A 138 2.49 -15.22 -9.41
C ALA A 138 2.21 -15.75 -10.82
N LEU A 139 3.23 -15.81 -11.69
CA LEU A 139 3.12 -16.45 -13.01
C LEU A 139 2.98 -17.97 -12.90
N LYS A 140 3.78 -18.63 -12.06
CA LYS A 140 3.67 -20.08 -11.82
C LYS A 140 2.30 -20.47 -11.29
N ASP A 141 1.75 -19.64 -10.41
CA ASP A 141 0.44 -19.86 -9.79
C ASP A 141 -0.73 -19.41 -10.69
N ASN A 142 -0.45 -18.91 -11.90
CA ASN A 142 -1.45 -18.37 -12.84
C ASN A 142 -2.30 -17.22 -12.27
N VAL A 143 -1.77 -16.45 -11.32
CA VAL A 143 -2.44 -15.30 -10.71
C VAL A 143 -2.33 -14.06 -11.60
N VAL A 144 -1.23 -13.93 -12.33
CA VAL A 144 -0.98 -12.81 -13.26
C VAL A 144 -0.72 -13.33 -14.68
N ARG A 145 -0.94 -12.45 -15.66
CA ARG A 145 -0.62 -12.73 -17.06
C ARG A 145 0.84 -12.37 -17.35
N PRO A 146 1.52 -13.08 -18.28
CA PRO A 146 2.82 -12.69 -18.76
C PRO A 146 2.79 -11.27 -19.35
N VAL A 147 3.76 -10.44 -18.96
CA VAL A 147 3.99 -9.12 -19.57
C VAL A 147 5.07 -9.29 -20.63
N LEU A 148 4.75 -8.93 -21.86
CA LEU A 148 5.67 -8.94 -22.98
C LEU A 148 6.08 -7.50 -23.28
N PHE A 149 7.35 -7.20 -23.10
CA PHE A 149 7.93 -5.94 -23.54
C PHE A 149 8.41 -6.08 -24.97
N MET A 150 7.73 -5.43 -25.91
CA MET A 150 8.18 -5.36 -27.29
C MET A 150 9.01 -4.07 -27.46
N SER A 151 10.27 -4.25 -27.80
CA SER A 151 11.15 -3.13 -28.16
C SER A 151 10.94 -2.80 -29.64
N TYR A 152 10.46 -1.61 -29.92
CA TYR A 152 10.39 -1.09 -31.28
C TYR A 152 11.58 -0.15 -31.47
N SER A 153 12.43 -0.46 -32.46
CA SER A 153 13.46 0.46 -32.97
C SER A 153 13.07 0.91 -34.35
N GLY A 154 13.22 2.18 -34.65
CA GLY A 154 12.91 2.74 -35.96
C GLY A 154 13.53 4.10 -36.15
N GLN A 155 13.73 4.49 -37.39
CA GLN A 155 14.15 5.83 -37.73
C GLN A 155 12.90 6.68 -37.98
N MET A 156 12.79 7.79 -37.27
CA MET A 156 11.75 8.79 -37.51
C MET A 156 12.40 9.98 -38.23
N ALA A 157 11.73 10.48 -39.28
CA ALA A 157 12.08 11.71 -39.94
C ALA A 157 10.87 12.64 -39.91
N TRP A 158 11.11 13.89 -39.59
CA TRP A 158 10.07 14.93 -39.62
C TRP A 158 10.66 16.25 -40.14
N ARG A 159 9.78 17.10 -40.63
CA ARG A 159 10.17 18.44 -41.10
C ARG A 159 9.75 19.47 -40.05
N THR A 160 10.66 20.34 -39.65
CA THR A 160 10.36 21.44 -38.74
C THR A 160 9.50 22.50 -39.41
N ASN A 161 8.89 23.39 -38.63
CA ASN A 161 8.14 24.53 -39.15
C ASN A 161 9.04 25.50 -39.98
N ALA A 162 10.36 25.46 -39.80
CA ALA A 162 11.35 26.21 -40.57
C ALA A 162 11.74 25.53 -41.89
N GLY A 163 11.22 24.29 -42.13
CA GLY A 163 11.46 23.54 -43.35
C GLY A 163 12.65 22.56 -43.30
N ASP A 164 13.35 22.48 -42.18
CA ASP A 164 14.51 21.59 -42.02
C ASP A 164 14.05 20.15 -41.80
N GLU A 165 14.71 19.20 -42.44
CA GLU A 165 14.47 17.76 -42.19
C GLU A 165 15.35 17.28 -41.04
N VAL A 166 14.69 16.73 -40.02
CA VAL A 166 15.33 16.17 -38.84
C VAL A 166 15.00 14.68 -38.77
N SER A 167 16.00 13.86 -38.49
CA SER A 167 15.80 12.43 -38.24
C SER A 167 16.39 12.03 -36.90
N ALA A 168 15.69 11.14 -36.20
CA ALA A 168 16.18 10.55 -34.96
C ALA A 168 15.85 9.07 -34.93
N ARG A 169 16.66 8.30 -34.23
CA ARG A 169 16.43 6.89 -33.98
C ARG A 169 15.69 6.71 -32.63
N LEU A 170 14.60 5.97 -32.65
CA LEU A 170 13.89 5.61 -31.42
C LEU A 170 14.82 4.74 -30.55
N GLY A 171 15.08 5.17 -29.31
CA GLY A 171 15.89 4.43 -28.34
C GLY A 171 17.36 4.89 -28.24
N GLU A 172 17.77 5.94 -28.94
CA GLU A 172 19.01 6.65 -28.66
C GLU A 172 18.74 7.82 -27.70
N PRO A 173 19.60 8.02 -26.65
CA PRO A 173 19.44 9.09 -25.66
C PRO A 173 19.59 10.48 -26.29
#